data_df8a7198fbce64a5e40c59ae24ec8de1
#
_entry.id   df8a7198fbce64a5e40c59ae24ec8de1
#
_cell.length_a   1.000
_cell.length_b   1.000
_cell.length_c   1.000
_cell.angle_alpha   90.00
_cell.angle_beta   90.00
_cell.angle_gamma   90.00
#
_symmetry.space_group_name_H-M   'P 1'
#
loop_
_entity.id
_entity.type
_entity.pdbx_description
1 polymer ?
#
loop_
_entity_poly.entity_id
_entity_poly.type
_entity_poly.pdbx_seq_one_letter_code
_entity_poly.pdbx_strand_id
1 'polypeptide(L)'
;MQRNSPSRPKQMFSFHAPTATSVQLVGDFTHWQKHPVHLHRQSSGLWQASVELEPGAHRYRFLVDGQWQDDPECATFVPNPFGGRDAVRQVVRAQSEAILQESRF
;
A
#
# COMPACT_ATOMS: atom_id res chain seq x y z
N MET A 1 24.65 12.60 7.39
CA MET A 1 24.10 12.48 7.39
C MET A 1 23.19 12.23 6.92
N GLN A 2 22.79 12.09 7.08
CA GLN A 2 22.09 11.85 6.86
C GLN A 2 21.23 11.76 6.49
N ARG A 3 20.92 11.63 6.41
CA ARG A 3 20.15 11.57 6.21
C ARG A 3 19.33 11.37 5.69
N ASN A 4 19.18 11.02 5.59
CA ASN A 4 18.48 10.74 5.23
C ASN A 4 17.40 10.78 5.01
N SER A 5 17.23 11.08 4.82
CA SER A 5 16.10 11.36 4.96
C SER A 5 14.97 10.51 4.71
N PRO A 6 14.20 10.22 5.39
CA PRO A 6 13.16 9.33 5.24
C PRO A 6 11.94 9.95 4.71
N SER A 7 12.04 10.43 3.55
CA SER A 7 10.88 10.96 2.93
C SER A 7 9.94 9.86 2.46
N ARG A 8 10.32 8.59 2.60
CA ARG A 8 9.50 7.48 2.16
C ARG A 8 9.25 6.51 3.29
N PRO A 9 8.24 6.77 4.11
CA PRO A 9 7.92 5.81 5.16
C PRO A 9 7.47 4.47 4.61
N LYS A 10 7.74 3.43 5.36
CA LYS A 10 7.33 2.10 4.98
C LYS A 10 5.87 1.89 5.24
N GLN A 11 5.18 1.32 4.28
CA GLN A 11 3.76 1.01 4.37
C GLN A 11 3.57 -0.48 4.22
N MET A 12 2.80 -1.08 5.10
CA MET A 12 2.49 -2.50 5.01
C MET A 12 1.17 -2.67 4.28
N PHE A 13 1.18 -3.53 3.27
CA PHE A 13 -0.02 -3.91 2.56
C PHE A 13 -0.28 -5.37 2.78
N SER A 14 -1.54 -5.72 3.05
CA SER A 14 -1.92 -7.09 3.37
C SER A 14 -3.19 -7.46 2.63
N PHE A 15 -3.31 -8.73 2.30
CA PHE A 15 -4.51 -9.26 1.67
C PHE A 15 -4.66 -10.72 2.09
N HIS A 16 -5.86 -11.06 2.58
CA HIS A 16 -6.11 -12.43 3.04
C HIS A 16 -6.67 -13.25 1.88
N ALA A 17 -5.90 -14.25 1.46
CA ALA A 17 -6.29 -15.09 0.34
C ALA A 17 -5.66 -16.47 0.52
N PRO A 18 -6.23 -17.29 1.38
CA PRO A 18 -5.57 -18.56 1.76
C PRO A 18 -5.44 -19.56 0.63
N THR A 19 -6.29 -19.48 -0.40
CA THR A 19 -6.20 -20.42 -1.51
C THR A 19 -5.55 -19.85 -2.75
N ALA A 20 -5.09 -18.59 -2.71
CA ALA A 20 -4.47 -17.98 -3.86
C ALA A 20 -3.05 -18.51 -4.04
N THR A 21 -2.57 -18.47 -5.28
CA THR A 21 -1.20 -18.80 -5.59
C THR A 21 -0.35 -17.56 -5.79
N SER A 22 -0.96 -16.41 -6.03
CA SER A 22 -0.21 -15.18 -6.19
C SER A 22 -1.06 -14.00 -5.81
N VAL A 23 -0.46 -13.02 -5.12
CA VAL A 23 -1.10 -11.76 -4.79
C VAL A 23 -0.11 -10.66 -5.13
N GLN A 24 -0.55 -9.70 -5.94
CA GLN A 24 0.28 -8.57 -6.33
C GLN A 24 -0.41 -7.28 -5.95
N LEU A 25 0.40 -6.31 -5.56
CA LEU A 25 -0.06 -4.96 -5.29
C LEU A 25 0.28 -4.11 -6.50
N VAL A 26 -0.70 -3.42 -7.04
CA VAL A 26 -0.49 -2.53 -8.16
C VAL A 26 -1.09 -1.18 -7.84
N GLY A 27 -0.44 -0.12 -8.28
CA GLY A 27 -0.93 1.21 -7.97
C GLY A 27 -0.14 2.26 -8.74
N ASP A 28 -0.44 3.51 -8.44
CA ASP A 28 0.26 4.60 -9.13
C ASP A 28 1.75 4.58 -8.83
N PHE A 29 2.17 4.00 -7.71
CA PHE A 29 3.57 3.90 -7.34
C PHE A 29 4.26 2.70 -7.97
N THR A 30 3.54 1.86 -8.71
CA THR A 30 4.13 0.74 -9.44
C THR A 30 3.99 0.93 -10.94
N HIS A 31 3.51 2.08 -11.37
CA HIS A 31 3.09 2.29 -12.77
C HIS A 31 2.10 1.20 -13.13
N TRP A 32 1.21 0.91 -12.19
CA TRP A 32 0.16 -0.08 -12.29
C TRP A 32 0.79 -1.46 -12.57
N GLN A 33 0.45 -2.13 -13.63
CA GLN A 33 0.93 -3.48 -13.86
C GLN A 33 2.36 -3.55 -14.39
N LYS A 34 3.00 -2.40 -14.58
CA LYS A 34 4.33 -2.40 -15.15
C LYS A 34 5.37 -2.93 -14.15
N HIS A 35 5.24 -2.55 -12.86
CA HIS A 35 6.20 -2.97 -11.84
C HIS A 35 5.45 -3.38 -10.58
N PRO A 36 4.63 -4.44 -10.64
CA PRO A 36 3.82 -4.80 -9.48
C PRO A 36 4.71 -5.28 -8.34
N VAL A 37 4.19 -5.11 -7.12
CA VAL A 37 4.86 -5.60 -5.93
C VAL A 37 4.25 -6.95 -5.57
N HIS A 38 5.09 -7.98 -5.47
CA HIS A 38 4.61 -9.30 -5.12
C HIS A 38 4.53 -9.42 -3.61
N LEU A 39 3.36 -9.81 -3.12
CA LEU A 39 3.20 -10.06 -1.70
C LEU A 39 3.70 -11.46 -1.36
N HIS A 40 4.07 -11.66 -0.11
CA HIS A 40 4.60 -12.93 0.37
C HIS A 40 3.58 -13.56 1.30
N ARG A 41 3.35 -14.85 1.11
CA ARG A 41 2.36 -15.58 1.87
C ARG A 41 2.88 -15.87 3.26
N GLN A 42 2.07 -15.58 4.25
CA GLN A 42 2.34 -15.90 5.65
C GLN A 42 1.61 -17.17 6.02
N SER A 43 1.83 -17.64 7.22
CA SER A 43 1.36 -18.97 7.62
C SER A 43 -0.16 -19.10 7.65
N SER A 44 -0.87 -18.02 7.84
CA SER A 44 -2.32 -18.09 7.97
C SER A 44 -3.08 -17.78 6.70
N GLY A 45 -2.38 -17.73 5.57
CA GLY A 45 -3.03 -17.36 4.32
C GLY A 45 -3.10 -15.86 4.11
N LEU A 46 -2.47 -15.11 4.95
CA LEU A 46 -2.34 -13.66 4.80
C LEU A 46 -1.13 -13.38 3.93
N TRP A 47 -1.31 -12.48 2.97
CA TRP A 47 -0.22 -12.08 2.08
C TRP A 47 0.18 -10.66 2.43
N GLN A 48 1.49 -10.40 2.51
CA GLN A 48 1.97 -9.10 2.95
C GLN A 48 3.20 -8.66 2.18
N ALA A 49 3.36 -7.35 2.08
CA ALA A 49 4.59 -6.74 1.58
C ALA A 49 4.71 -5.34 2.17
N SER A 50 5.95 -4.91 2.35
CA SER A 50 6.25 -3.54 2.77
C SER A 50 6.72 -2.75 1.57
N VAL A 51 6.23 -1.53 1.43
CA VAL A 51 6.59 -0.66 0.33
C VAL A 51 6.90 0.72 0.89
N GLU A 52 8.00 1.30 0.44
CA GLU A 52 8.33 2.68 0.84
C GLU A 52 7.64 3.62 -0.12
N LEU A 53 6.82 4.51 0.40
CA LEU A 53 6.04 5.45 -0.40
C LEU A 53 6.25 6.86 0.09
N GLU A 54 6.26 7.79 -0.84
CA GLU A 54 6.33 9.20 -0.48
C GLU A 54 5.04 9.62 0.21
N PRO A 55 5.10 10.64 1.06
CA PRO A 55 3.88 11.15 1.68
C PRO A 55 2.90 11.62 0.62
N GLY A 56 1.64 11.44 0.93
CA GLY A 56 0.56 11.83 0.02
C GLY A 56 -0.41 10.69 -0.17
N ALA A 57 -1.34 10.87 -1.09
CA ALA A 57 -2.36 9.89 -1.38
C ALA A 57 -1.92 9.02 -2.55
N HIS A 58 -2.04 7.72 -2.39
CA HIS A 58 -1.64 6.76 -3.42
C HIS A 58 -2.79 5.84 -3.74
N ARG A 59 -3.04 5.62 -5.02
CA ARG A 59 -4.11 4.73 -5.48
C ARG A 59 -3.55 3.34 -5.73
N TYR A 60 -4.32 2.33 -5.37
CA TYR A 60 -3.86 0.96 -5.55
C TYR A 60 -5.02 -0.03 -5.58
N ARG A 61 -4.71 -1.21 -6.08
CA ARG A 61 -5.59 -2.38 -6.05
C ARG A 61 -4.72 -3.62 -5.92
N PHE A 62 -5.37 -4.75 -5.69
CA PHE A 62 -4.67 -6.02 -5.67
C PHE A 62 -5.02 -6.85 -6.89
N LEU A 63 -4.07 -7.65 -7.35
CA LEU A 63 -4.30 -8.68 -8.35
C LEU A 63 -4.10 -10.02 -7.66
N VAL A 64 -5.18 -10.75 -7.50
CA VAL A 64 -5.17 -12.03 -6.80
C VAL A 64 -5.37 -13.12 -7.86
N ASP A 65 -4.33 -13.89 -8.11
CA ASP A 65 -4.34 -14.88 -9.20
C ASP A 65 -4.79 -14.23 -10.51
N GLY A 66 -4.31 -13.02 -10.74
CA GLY A 66 -4.61 -12.30 -11.97
C GLY A 66 -5.94 -11.58 -12.00
N GLN A 67 -6.71 -11.60 -10.91
CA GLN A 67 -8.02 -10.94 -10.88
C GLN A 67 -7.96 -9.70 -10.00
N TRP A 68 -8.58 -8.64 -10.47
CA TRP A 68 -8.60 -7.37 -9.74
C TRP A 68 -9.48 -7.49 -8.50
N GLN A 69 -8.93 -7.06 -7.38
CA GLN A 69 -9.65 -7.09 -6.10
C GLN A 69 -9.44 -5.77 -5.37
N ASP A 70 -10.51 -5.25 -4.78
CA ASP A 70 -10.41 -4.11 -3.90
C ASP A 70 -9.82 -4.53 -2.57
N ASP A 71 -9.14 -3.59 -1.91
CA ASP A 71 -8.65 -3.85 -0.56
C ASP A 71 -9.83 -3.78 0.41
N PRO A 72 -10.20 -4.89 1.03
CA PRO A 72 -11.35 -4.88 1.94
C PRO A 72 -11.10 -4.12 3.23
N GLU A 73 -9.85 -3.83 3.53
CA GLU A 73 -9.51 -3.11 4.75
C GLU A 73 -9.46 -1.60 4.53
N CYS A 74 -9.63 -1.14 3.31
CA CYS A 74 -9.51 0.27 3.00
C CYS A 74 -10.89 0.93 3.05
N ALA A 75 -10.94 2.12 3.65
CA ALA A 75 -12.21 2.83 3.77
C ALA A 75 -12.39 3.91 2.71
N THR A 76 -11.33 4.25 2.00
CA THR A 76 -11.37 5.35 1.04
C THR A 76 -11.15 4.83 -0.36
N PHE A 77 -12.10 5.13 -1.26
CA PHE A 77 -12.01 4.73 -2.65
C PHE A 77 -12.30 5.90 -3.54
N VAL A 78 -11.73 5.89 -4.74
CA VAL A 78 -12.03 6.91 -5.76
C VAL A 78 -12.36 6.21 -7.06
N PRO A 79 -13.24 6.79 -7.89
CA PRO A 79 -13.56 6.17 -9.18
C PRO A 79 -12.34 6.18 -10.08
N ASN A 80 -12.23 5.16 -10.92
CA ASN A 80 -11.17 5.13 -11.92
C ASN A 80 -11.78 5.20 -13.31
N PRO A 81 -10.92 5.46 -14.34
CA PRO A 81 -11.46 5.68 -15.69
C PRO A 81 -12.01 4.43 -16.37
N PHE A 82 -11.91 3.27 -15.73
CA PHE A 82 -12.35 2.02 -16.34
C PHE A 82 -13.68 1.55 -15.76
N GLY A 83 -14.39 2.42 -15.04
CA GLY A 83 -15.70 2.04 -14.52
C GLY A 83 -15.65 1.39 -13.15
N GLY A 84 -14.48 1.23 -12.58
CA GLY A 84 -14.32 0.67 -11.25
C GLY A 84 -13.87 1.72 -10.27
N ARG A 85 -13.16 1.27 -9.25
CA ARG A 85 -12.66 2.19 -8.22
C ARG A 85 -11.29 1.72 -7.75
N ASP A 86 -10.53 2.65 -7.22
CA ASP A 86 -9.23 2.37 -6.63
C ASP A 86 -9.26 2.68 -5.15
N ALA A 87 -8.60 1.86 -4.35
CA ALA A 87 -8.39 2.17 -2.96
C ALA A 87 -7.34 3.28 -2.84
N VAL A 88 -7.40 4.05 -1.77
CA VAL A 88 -6.46 5.13 -1.54
C VAL A 88 -5.78 4.93 -0.20
N ARG A 89 -4.46 4.90 -0.21
CA ARG A 89 -3.66 4.88 1.00
C ARG A 89 -3.07 6.26 1.22
N GLN A 90 -3.38 6.85 2.36
CA GLN A 90 -2.81 8.13 2.74
C GLN A 90 -1.54 7.88 3.53
N VAL A 91 -0.43 8.39 3.03
CA VAL A 91 0.87 8.21 3.66
C VAL A 91 1.28 9.52 4.29
N VAL A 92 1.59 9.48 5.59
CA VAL A 92 1.97 10.69 6.31
C VAL A 92 3.48 10.73 6.47
N ARG A 93 3.97 11.94 6.64
CA ARG A 93 5.41 12.14 6.78
C ARG A 93 5.88 11.55 8.10
N ALA A 94 7.06 10.96 8.05
CA ALA A 94 7.60 10.32 9.23
C ALA A 94 7.85 11.32 10.36
N GLN A 95 8.27 12.52 10.03
CA GLN A 95 8.57 13.48 11.08
C GLN A 95 7.32 14.04 11.75
N SER A 96 6.14 13.67 11.28
CA SER A 96 4.95 14.04 12.02
C SER A 96 4.97 13.48 13.42
N GLU A 97 5.54 12.32 13.57
CA GLU A 97 5.59 11.71 14.88
C GLU A 97 6.54 12.42 15.79
N ALA A 98 7.64 12.89 15.25
CA ALA A 98 8.58 13.65 16.07
C ALA A 98 7.96 14.93 16.56
N ILE A 99 7.17 15.56 15.73
CA ILE A 99 6.49 16.78 16.14
C ILE A 99 5.55 16.51 17.29
N LEU A 100 4.82 15.42 17.21
CA LEU A 100 3.91 15.08 18.27
C LEU A 100 4.63 14.87 19.60
N GLN A 101 5.79 14.27 19.54
CA GLN A 101 6.53 14.05 20.76
C GLN A 101 6.93 15.34 21.42
N GLU A 102 7.30 16.30 20.61
CA GLU A 102 7.71 17.57 21.19
C GLU A 102 6.56 18.31 21.80
N SER A 103 5.40 18.13 21.28
CA SER A 103 4.27 18.88 21.78
C SER A 103 3.81 18.40 23.14
N ARG A 104 4.45 17.39 23.66
CA ARG A 104 4.09 16.92 24.97
C ARG A 104 4.45 17.86 26.08
N PHE A 105 5.27 18.78 25.82
CA PHE A 105 5.60 19.70 26.87
C PHE A 105 4.55 20.74 27.04
#